data_7f64507924fc1aad56ed08eb8dd47804
#
_entry.id   7f64507924fc1aad56ed08eb8dd47804
#
_cell.length_a   1.000
_cell.length_b   1.000
_cell.length_c   1.000
_cell.angle_alpha   90.00
_cell.angle_beta   90.00
_cell.angle_gamma   90.00
#
_symmetry.space_group_name_H-M   'P 1'
#
loop_
_entity.id
_entity.type
_entity.pdbx_description
1 polymer ?
#
loop_
_entity_poly.entity_id
_entity_poly.type
_entity_poly.pdbx_seq_one_letter_code
_entity_poly.pdbx_strand_id
1 'polypeptide(L)'
;MRRVNKSEKARIALTLNGRKLAAEAEPRMLLSDFLRQGLGSTGTHVGCEHGVCGACTVLIDGVATRSCLTLAVQAEGRAVRTVESLASADGKLNVLQQAFRNNHALQCGFCTPGILMSFTDFLARNPHPSEAEIREVLSGHLCRCTGYAGIVAAIKEAASAPAIVGEGDHA
;
A
#
# COMPACT_ATOMS: atom_id res chain seq x y z
N MET A 1 22.28 5.38 -17.88
CA MET A 1 20.82 5.48 -18.02
C MET A 1 20.43 4.96 -19.39
N ARG A 2 19.65 3.87 -19.48
CA ARG A 2 19.18 3.31 -20.76
C ARG A 2 18.13 4.24 -21.36
N ARG A 3 18.31 4.63 -22.64
CA ARG A 3 17.26 5.37 -23.37
C ARG A 3 16.30 4.36 -23.98
N VAL A 4 15.01 4.57 -23.78
CA VAL A 4 13.93 3.75 -24.35
C VAL A 4 13.09 4.65 -25.27
N ASN A 5 12.82 4.21 -26.51
CA ASN A 5 11.96 4.94 -27.44
C ASN A 5 10.51 4.87 -26.99
N LYS A 6 9.69 5.86 -27.37
CA LYS A 6 8.27 5.96 -26.98
C LYS A 6 7.40 4.76 -27.40
N SER A 7 7.83 4.01 -28.40
CA SER A 7 7.16 2.81 -28.94
C SER A 7 7.77 1.50 -28.43
N GLU A 8 8.86 1.58 -27.64
CA GLU A 8 9.57 0.42 -27.14
C GLU A 8 9.10 0.12 -25.71
N LYS A 9 8.73 -1.14 -25.46
CA LYS A 9 8.44 -1.60 -24.09
C LYS A 9 9.73 -1.82 -23.33
N ALA A 10 9.74 -1.45 -22.06
CA ALA A 10 10.81 -1.77 -21.12
C ALA A 10 10.44 -3.02 -20.34
N ARG A 11 11.37 -3.96 -20.22
CA ARG A 11 11.24 -5.05 -19.26
C ARG A 11 11.58 -4.48 -17.88
N ILE A 12 10.63 -4.56 -16.97
CA ILE A 12 10.73 -4.07 -15.60
C ILE A 12 10.74 -5.28 -14.68
N ALA A 13 11.80 -5.41 -13.89
CA ALA A 13 11.94 -6.45 -12.88
C ALA A 13 11.92 -5.80 -11.49
N LEU A 14 11.11 -6.34 -10.57
CA LEU A 14 11.01 -5.87 -9.19
C LEU A 14 10.72 -7.05 -8.26
N THR A 15 10.85 -6.84 -6.96
CA THR A 15 10.39 -7.80 -5.95
C THR A 15 9.01 -7.38 -5.48
N LEU A 16 7.95 -8.13 -5.86
CA LEU A 16 6.58 -7.89 -5.44
C LEU A 16 6.19 -8.88 -4.34
N ASN A 17 5.87 -8.37 -3.15
CA ASN A 17 5.45 -9.18 -2.00
C ASN A 17 6.43 -10.36 -1.73
N GLY A 18 7.73 -10.07 -1.74
CA GLY A 18 8.82 -11.04 -1.54
C GLY A 18 9.16 -11.92 -2.75
N ARG A 19 8.44 -11.79 -3.88
CA ARG A 19 8.66 -12.61 -5.08
C ARG A 19 9.28 -11.76 -6.20
N LYS A 20 10.36 -12.22 -6.79
CA LYS A 20 10.97 -11.58 -7.98
C LYS A 20 10.07 -11.81 -9.18
N LEU A 21 9.55 -10.74 -9.75
CA LEU A 21 8.68 -10.75 -10.93
C LEU A 21 9.22 -9.77 -11.98
N ALA A 22 8.90 -10.04 -13.25
CA ALA A 22 9.21 -9.13 -14.34
C ALA A 22 8.11 -9.17 -15.39
N ALA A 23 7.79 -8.00 -15.94
CA ALA A 23 6.88 -7.87 -17.08
C ALA A 23 7.32 -6.71 -17.98
N GLU A 24 6.77 -6.65 -19.18
CA GLU A 24 7.01 -5.54 -20.11
C GLU A 24 5.96 -4.45 -19.91
N ALA A 25 6.41 -3.21 -19.90
CA ALA A 25 5.54 -2.05 -19.82
C ALA A 25 6.02 -0.90 -20.70
N GLU A 26 5.11 -0.05 -21.13
CA GLU A 26 5.47 1.23 -21.73
C GLU A 26 6.18 2.11 -20.68
N PRO A 27 7.21 2.91 -21.09
CA PRO A 27 7.96 3.75 -20.12
C PRO A 27 7.10 4.74 -19.33
N ARG A 28 5.94 5.11 -19.87
CA ARG A 28 4.97 6.03 -19.24
C ARG A 28 3.89 5.33 -18.40
N MET A 29 3.88 4.00 -18.33
CA MET A 29 2.91 3.24 -17.54
C MET A 29 3.04 3.57 -16.05
N LEU A 30 1.93 3.86 -15.40
CA LEU A 30 1.90 4.07 -13.95
C LEU A 30 2.18 2.75 -13.21
N LEU A 31 2.82 2.84 -12.06
CA LEU A 31 3.08 1.67 -11.23
C LEU A 31 1.77 0.98 -10.82
N SER A 32 0.71 1.75 -10.53
CA SER A 32 -0.62 1.20 -10.23
C SER A 32 -1.15 0.28 -11.33
N ASP A 33 -1.02 0.69 -12.59
CA ASP A 33 -1.50 -0.09 -13.73
C ASP A 33 -0.60 -1.30 -14.00
N PHE A 34 0.71 -1.12 -13.83
CA PHE A 34 1.68 -2.20 -13.95
C PHE A 34 1.43 -3.30 -12.92
N LEU A 35 1.16 -2.94 -11.66
CA LEU A 35 0.82 -3.89 -10.59
C LEU A 35 -0.48 -4.63 -10.92
N ARG A 36 -1.53 -3.92 -11.30
CA ARG A 36 -2.86 -4.49 -11.54
C ARG A 36 -2.94 -5.29 -12.83
N GLN A 37 -2.47 -4.72 -13.95
CA GLN A 37 -2.64 -5.28 -15.29
C GLN A 37 -1.44 -6.11 -15.73
N GLY A 38 -0.22 -5.67 -15.38
CA GLY A 38 1.01 -6.36 -15.76
C GLY A 38 1.35 -7.55 -14.86
N LEU A 39 1.13 -7.41 -13.54
CA LEU A 39 1.51 -8.41 -12.54
C LEU A 39 0.32 -9.10 -11.86
N GLY A 40 -0.93 -8.69 -12.14
CA GLY A 40 -2.14 -9.30 -11.60
C GLY A 40 -2.40 -8.99 -10.10
N SER A 41 -1.68 -8.05 -9.48
CA SER A 41 -1.87 -7.63 -8.10
C SER A 41 -2.98 -6.59 -8.02
N THR A 42 -4.24 -7.04 -7.95
CA THR A 42 -5.43 -6.20 -8.05
C THR A 42 -5.89 -5.58 -6.74
N GLY A 43 -5.31 -5.96 -5.60
CA GLY A 43 -5.62 -5.38 -4.29
C GLY A 43 -5.25 -3.89 -4.15
N THR A 44 -4.34 -3.39 -5.00
CA THR A 44 -4.07 -1.95 -5.12
C THR A 44 -5.20 -1.29 -5.90
N HIS A 45 -6.01 -0.44 -5.26
CA HIS A 45 -7.12 0.24 -5.90
C HIS A 45 -6.70 1.60 -6.47
N VAL A 46 -7.38 2.08 -7.51
CA VAL A 46 -7.11 3.36 -8.17
C VAL A 46 -8.39 4.19 -8.25
N GLY A 47 -8.41 5.35 -7.58
CA GLY A 47 -9.61 6.19 -7.51
C GLY A 47 -9.49 7.57 -8.13
N CYS A 48 -8.29 8.17 -8.23
CA CYS A 48 -8.15 9.55 -8.71
C CYS A 48 -7.03 9.78 -9.72
N GLU A 49 -6.00 8.92 -9.77
CA GLU A 49 -4.82 9.03 -10.65
C GLU A 49 -3.99 10.34 -10.53
N HIS A 50 -4.21 11.12 -9.48
CA HIS A 50 -3.47 12.36 -9.22
C HIS A 50 -3.07 12.53 -7.74
N GLY A 51 -2.97 11.42 -7.00
CA GLY A 51 -2.34 11.38 -5.68
C GLY A 51 -3.20 11.79 -4.49
N VAL A 52 -4.44 12.24 -4.69
CA VAL A 52 -5.29 12.83 -3.63
C VAL A 52 -5.98 11.77 -2.77
N CYS A 53 -6.59 10.73 -3.39
CA CYS A 53 -7.49 9.83 -2.67
C CYS A 53 -6.80 8.78 -1.79
N GLY A 54 -5.52 8.50 -1.99
CA GLY A 54 -4.77 7.54 -1.20
C GLY A 54 -5.01 6.05 -1.49
N ALA A 55 -6.03 5.71 -2.30
CA ALA A 55 -6.42 4.31 -2.52
C ALA A 55 -5.32 3.43 -3.15
N CYS A 56 -4.43 4.04 -3.94
CA CYS A 56 -3.34 3.36 -4.64
C CYS A 56 -2.04 3.25 -3.84
N THR A 57 -2.05 3.51 -2.54
CA THR A 57 -0.84 3.44 -1.72
C THR A 57 -0.28 2.02 -1.67
N VAL A 58 1.02 1.90 -1.92
CA VAL A 58 1.84 0.71 -1.78
C VAL A 58 3.09 1.05 -0.97
N LEU A 59 3.85 0.07 -0.51
CA LEU A 59 5.19 0.34 0.03
C LEU A 59 6.23 0.10 -1.08
N ILE A 60 7.13 1.06 -1.26
CA ILE A 60 8.32 0.91 -2.10
C ILE A 60 9.53 1.02 -1.17
N ASP A 61 10.29 -0.07 -1.05
CA ASP A 61 11.40 -0.20 -0.08
C ASP A 61 10.99 0.21 1.34
N GLY A 62 9.79 -0.23 1.75
CA GLY A 62 9.23 0.03 3.07
C GLY A 62 8.49 1.37 3.23
N VAL A 63 8.58 2.30 2.28
CA VAL A 63 8.00 3.65 2.37
C VAL A 63 6.65 3.74 1.64
N ALA A 64 5.62 4.24 2.32
CA ALA A 64 4.29 4.44 1.76
C ALA A 64 4.32 5.45 0.59
N THR A 65 3.94 5.00 -0.59
CA THR A 65 4.06 5.75 -1.84
C THR A 65 2.78 5.63 -2.67
N ARG A 66 2.39 6.72 -3.33
CA ARG A 66 1.24 6.74 -4.26
C ARG A 66 1.64 6.12 -5.60
N SER A 67 1.23 4.90 -5.88
CA SER A 67 1.60 4.20 -7.13
C SER A 67 1.04 4.86 -8.39
N CYS A 68 -0.02 5.66 -8.29
CA CYS A 68 -0.55 6.46 -9.42
C CYS A 68 0.30 7.71 -9.73
N LEU A 69 1.29 8.06 -8.90
CA LEU A 69 2.25 9.14 -9.16
C LEU A 69 3.66 8.61 -9.46
N THR A 70 3.81 7.31 -9.54
CA THR A 70 5.09 6.63 -9.79
C THR A 70 5.01 5.91 -11.13
N LEU A 71 6.00 6.07 -11.99
CA LEU A 71 6.10 5.29 -13.22
C LEU A 71 6.63 3.88 -12.89
N ALA A 72 6.15 2.88 -13.62
CA ALA A 72 6.59 1.49 -13.45
C ALA A 72 8.12 1.34 -13.57
N VAL A 73 8.75 2.08 -14.50
CA VAL A 73 10.21 2.10 -14.69
C VAL A 73 10.99 2.63 -13.48
N GLN A 74 10.37 3.40 -12.59
CA GLN A 74 11.00 3.91 -11.37
C GLN A 74 11.03 2.83 -10.27
N ALA A 75 10.26 1.77 -10.42
CA ALA A 75 10.23 0.64 -9.49
C ALA A 75 11.19 -0.50 -9.92
N GLU A 76 11.95 -0.33 -11.01
CA GLU A 76 12.96 -1.30 -11.44
C GLU A 76 13.95 -1.59 -10.32
N GLY A 77 14.12 -2.88 -10.00
CA GLY A 77 15.01 -3.36 -8.95
C GLY A 77 14.55 -3.12 -7.51
N ARG A 78 13.40 -2.46 -7.31
CA ARG A 78 12.88 -2.10 -5.97
C ARG A 78 12.05 -3.24 -5.37
N ALA A 79 11.92 -3.20 -4.04
CA ALA A 79 10.96 -4.03 -3.30
C ALA A 79 9.62 -3.30 -3.19
N VAL A 80 8.57 -3.87 -3.77
CA VAL A 80 7.20 -3.35 -3.70
C VAL A 80 6.36 -4.28 -2.85
N ARG A 81 5.63 -3.73 -1.87
CA ARG A 81 4.65 -4.47 -1.08
C ARG A 81 3.27 -3.87 -1.29
N THR A 82 2.29 -4.74 -1.46
CA THR A 82 0.88 -4.39 -1.63
C THR A 82 0.05 -5.04 -0.52
N VAL A 83 -1.24 -4.70 -0.43
CA VAL A 83 -2.13 -5.19 0.62
C VAL A 83 -2.20 -6.71 0.68
N GLU A 84 -1.96 -7.41 -0.42
CA GLU A 84 -1.92 -8.86 -0.51
C GLU A 84 -0.83 -9.50 0.37
N SER A 85 0.20 -8.73 0.74
CA SER A 85 1.30 -9.21 1.61
C SER A 85 1.06 -8.99 3.09
N LEU A 86 -0.06 -8.40 3.50
CA LEU A 86 -0.30 -8.07 4.90
C LEU A 86 -0.81 -9.26 5.71
N ALA A 87 -1.62 -10.12 5.10
CA ALA A 87 -2.03 -11.39 5.70
C ALA A 87 -0.94 -12.44 5.51
N SER A 88 -0.82 -13.37 6.46
CA SER A 88 0.06 -14.51 6.33
C SER A 88 -0.41 -15.50 5.25
N ALA A 89 0.46 -16.42 4.84
CA ALA A 89 0.18 -17.37 3.76
C ALA A 89 -1.02 -18.30 4.05
N ASP A 90 -1.31 -18.55 5.32
CA ASP A 90 -2.49 -19.31 5.78
C ASP A 90 -3.77 -18.46 5.87
N GLY A 91 -3.72 -17.17 5.44
CA GLY A 91 -4.85 -16.25 5.44
C GLY A 91 -5.12 -15.57 6.79
N LYS A 92 -4.26 -15.73 7.79
CA LYS A 92 -4.42 -15.06 9.08
C LYS A 92 -4.16 -13.58 8.92
N LEU A 93 -5.11 -12.77 9.36
CA LEU A 93 -5.00 -11.31 9.34
C LEU A 93 -3.90 -10.83 10.29
N ASN A 94 -3.15 -9.80 9.88
CA ASN A 94 -2.23 -9.13 10.79
C ASN A 94 -2.99 -8.27 11.82
N VAL A 95 -2.27 -7.73 12.79
CA VAL A 95 -2.86 -6.94 13.90
C VAL A 95 -3.70 -5.76 13.38
N LEU A 96 -3.19 -5.02 12.39
CA LEU A 96 -3.90 -3.87 11.82
C LEU A 96 -5.17 -4.29 11.07
N GLN A 97 -5.10 -5.35 10.25
CA GLN A 97 -6.26 -5.89 9.56
C GLN A 97 -7.33 -6.42 10.53
N GLN A 98 -6.90 -7.10 11.60
CA GLN A 98 -7.81 -7.59 12.63
C GLN A 98 -8.49 -6.43 13.37
N ALA A 99 -7.76 -5.37 13.71
CA ALA A 99 -8.30 -4.18 14.34
C ALA A 99 -9.34 -3.48 13.42
N PHE A 100 -9.08 -3.43 12.10
CA PHE A 100 -10.05 -2.91 11.14
C PHE A 100 -11.35 -3.72 11.13
N ARG A 101 -11.25 -5.05 11.23
CA ARG A 101 -12.41 -5.94 11.34
C ARG A 101 -13.18 -5.72 12.65
N ASN A 102 -12.49 -5.64 13.78
CA ASN A 102 -13.07 -5.48 15.10
C ASN A 102 -13.86 -4.17 15.25
N ASN A 103 -13.36 -3.08 14.66
CA ASN A 103 -13.92 -1.75 14.76
C ASN A 103 -14.85 -1.37 13.59
N HIS A 104 -15.24 -2.32 12.75
CA HIS A 104 -16.03 -2.04 11.55
C HIS A 104 -15.45 -0.87 10.71
N ALA A 105 -14.12 -0.82 10.60
CA ALA A 105 -13.37 0.27 9.96
C ALA A 105 -13.45 0.26 8.43
N LEU A 106 -14.30 -0.57 7.86
CA LEU A 106 -14.54 -0.66 6.42
C LEU A 106 -16.02 -0.93 6.13
N GLN A 107 -16.50 -0.45 4.97
CA GLN A 107 -17.82 -0.77 4.44
C GLN A 107 -17.65 -1.30 3.01
N CYS A 108 -17.56 -0.42 1.98
CA CYS A 108 -17.31 -0.88 0.62
C CYS A 108 -15.90 -1.47 0.40
N GLY A 109 -14.94 -1.17 1.27
CA GLY A 109 -13.57 -1.69 1.21
C GLY A 109 -12.64 -0.98 0.23
N PHE A 110 -13.12 -0.02 -0.58
CA PHE A 110 -12.32 0.58 -1.66
C PHE A 110 -11.10 1.37 -1.16
N CYS A 111 -11.23 2.15 -0.09
CA CYS A 111 -10.12 2.91 0.51
C CYS A 111 -9.21 2.04 1.40
N THR A 112 -9.70 0.89 1.84
CA THR A 112 -9.07 0.07 2.88
C THR A 112 -7.64 -0.37 2.54
N PRO A 113 -7.32 -0.89 1.35
CA PRO A 113 -5.95 -1.26 1.00
C PRO A 113 -4.95 -0.12 1.16
N GLY A 114 -5.27 1.04 0.63
CA GLY A 114 -4.39 2.21 0.71
C GLY A 114 -4.16 2.69 2.14
N ILE A 115 -5.21 2.69 2.97
CA ILE A 115 -5.10 3.05 4.39
C ILE A 115 -4.24 2.04 5.13
N LEU A 116 -4.47 0.74 4.95
CA LEU A 116 -3.67 -0.32 5.59
C LEU A 116 -2.19 -0.19 5.23
N MET A 117 -1.85 0.05 3.95
CA MET A 117 -0.46 0.22 3.52
C MET A 117 0.19 1.47 4.14
N SER A 118 -0.52 2.60 4.17
CA SER A 118 -0.01 3.83 4.80
C SER A 118 0.23 3.66 6.30
N PHE A 119 -0.68 3.00 7.01
CA PHE A 119 -0.53 2.80 8.44
C PHE A 119 0.44 1.66 8.79
N THR A 120 0.71 0.73 7.88
CA THR A 120 1.82 -0.22 8.04
C THR A 120 3.17 0.50 8.13
N ASP A 121 3.42 1.46 7.23
CA ASP A 121 4.64 2.30 7.28
C ASP A 121 4.61 3.26 8.48
N PHE A 122 3.50 3.96 8.69
CA PHE A 122 3.39 4.97 9.74
C PHE A 122 3.61 4.38 11.14
N LEU A 123 2.95 3.27 11.47
CA LEU A 123 3.06 2.62 12.78
C LEU A 123 4.42 1.95 12.99
N ALA A 124 5.12 1.54 11.94
CA ALA A 124 6.50 1.07 12.04
C ALA A 124 7.46 2.19 12.50
N ARG A 125 7.21 3.44 12.10
CA ARG A 125 8.01 4.61 12.46
C ARG A 125 7.52 5.35 13.71
N ASN A 126 6.24 5.26 14.00
CA ASN A 126 5.58 5.87 15.17
C ASN A 126 4.63 4.84 15.82
N PRO A 127 5.14 3.96 16.70
CA PRO A 127 4.35 2.87 17.30
C PRO A 127 3.23 3.33 18.24
N HIS A 128 3.34 4.54 18.80
CA HIS A 128 2.40 5.08 19.78
C HIS A 128 1.87 6.45 19.35
N PRO A 129 1.14 6.54 18.22
CA PRO A 129 0.68 7.82 17.71
C PRO A 129 -0.45 8.39 18.55
N SER A 130 -0.46 9.71 18.67
CA SER A 130 -1.63 10.44 19.13
C SER A 130 -2.78 10.36 18.12
N GLU A 131 -4.00 10.61 18.57
CA GLU A 131 -5.14 10.66 17.67
C GLU A 131 -5.02 11.77 16.62
N ALA A 132 -4.37 12.89 16.97
CA ALA A 132 -4.12 13.99 16.04
C ALA A 132 -3.21 13.54 14.88
N GLU A 133 -2.13 12.84 15.16
CA GLU A 133 -1.22 12.30 14.14
C GLU A 133 -1.91 11.23 13.26
N ILE A 134 -2.75 10.38 13.86
CA ILE A 134 -3.58 9.43 13.10
C ILE A 134 -4.47 10.17 12.12
N ARG A 135 -5.18 11.23 12.56
CA ARG A 135 -6.06 12.03 11.70
C ARG A 135 -5.31 12.79 10.64
N GLU A 136 -4.10 13.26 10.92
CA GLU A 136 -3.24 13.90 9.94
C GLU A 136 -2.87 12.94 8.80
N VAL A 137 -2.41 11.73 9.11
CA VAL A 137 -2.13 10.71 8.08
C VAL A 137 -3.41 10.33 7.31
N LEU A 138 -4.56 10.22 7.99
CA LEU A 138 -5.85 9.93 7.36
C LEU A 138 -6.33 11.05 6.45
N SER A 139 -5.88 12.29 6.63
CA SER A 139 -6.24 13.41 5.72
C SER A 139 -5.80 13.17 4.28
N GLY A 140 -4.76 12.34 4.08
CA GLY A 140 -4.31 11.87 2.77
C GLY A 140 -5.11 10.69 2.19
N HIS A 141 -6.23 10.29 2.81
CA HIS A 141 -7.05 9.16 2.39
C HIS A 141 -8.53 9.52 2.35
N LEU A 142 -9.18 9.33 1.21
CA LEU A 142 -10.60 9.58 1.07
C LEU A 142 -11.42 8.31 1.30
N CYS A 143 -12.30 8.37 2.30
CA CYS A 143 -13.31 7.35 2.54
C CYS A 143 -14.71 7.98 2.52
N ARG A 144 -15.58 7.52 1.63
CA ARG A 144 -16.94 8.05 1.49
C ARG A 144 -17.96 7.36 2.43
N CYS A 145 -17.59 6.23 3.01
CA CYS A 145 -18.53 5.34 3.68
C CYS A 145 -18.52 5.45 5.20
N THR A 146 -17.33 5.44 5.83
CA THR A 146 -17.16 5.11 7.26
C THR A 146 -17.29 6.31 8.20
N GLY A 147 -17.17 7.54 7.72
CA GLY A 147 -17.04 8.73 8.58
C GLY A 147 -15.75 8.74 9.42
N TYR A 148 -14.80 7.84 9.14
CA TYR A 148 -13.47 7.71 9.76
C TYR A 148 -13.43 7.28 11.23
N ALA A 149 -14.51 7.35 12.00
CA ALA A 149 -14.50 7.03 13.43
C ALA A 149 -14.00 5.59 13.70
N GLY A 150 -14.54 4.59 13.00
CA GLY A 150 -14.08 3.20 13.11
C GLY A 150 -12.64 3.02 12.66
N ILE A 151 -12.19 3.77 11.63
CA ILE A 151 -10.79 3.70 11.16
C ILE A 151 -9.83 4.23 12.23
N VAL A 152 -10.14 5.37 12.84
CA VAL A 152 -9.33 5.93 13.95
C VAL A 152 -9.27 4.96 15.13
N ALA A 153 -10.43 4.37 15.52
CA ALA A 153 -10.49 3.38 16.60
C ALA A 153 -9.63 2.15 16.29
N ALA A 154 -9.71 1.63 15.06
CA ALA A 154 -8.91 0.48 14.63
C ALA A 154 -7.40 0.74 14.68
N ILE A 155 -6.96 1.92 14.24
CA ILE A 155 -5.54 2.28 14.29
C ILE A 155 -5.05 2.42 15.73
N LYS A 156 -5.85 3.02 16.63
CA LYS A 156 -5.53 3.10 18.07
C LYS A 156 -5.45 1.71 18.71
N GLU A 157 -6.38 0.81 18.38
CA GLU A 157 -6.33 -0.59 18.83
C GLU A 157 -5.05 -1.28 18.36
N ALA A 158 -4.75 -1.17 17.07
CA ALA A 158 -3.54 -1.77 16.51
C ALA A 158 -2.26 -1.22 17.14
N ALA A 159 -2.19 0.09 17.40
CA ALA A 159 -1.05 0.74 18.05
C ALA A 159 -0.88 0.32 19.53
N SER A 160 -1.94 -0.14 20.18
CA SER A 160 -1.91 -0.62 21.56
C SER A 160 -1.57 -2.10 21.69
N ALA A 161 -1.55 -2.85 20.58
CA ALA A 161 -1.23 -4.26 20.58
C ALA A 161 0.29 -4.50 20.69
N PRO A 162 0.75 -5.55 21.40
CA PRO A 162 2.16 -5.89 21.43
C PRO A 162 2.66 -6.25 20.03
N ALA A 163 3.66 -5.49 19.56
CA ALA A 163 4.44 -5.65 18.33
C ALA A 163 3.64 -5.77 17.00
N ILE A 164 3.47 -4.64 16.31
CA ILE A 164 3.15 -4.61 14.86
C ILE A 164 4.38 -5.01 14.02
N VAL A 165 5.54 -5.14 14.65
CA VAL A 165 6.80 -5.50 13.98
C VAL A 165 6.76 -6.99 13.67
N GLY A 166 6.13 -7.35 12.55
CA GLY A 166 6.45 -8.58 11.86
C GLY A 166 7.90 -8.48 11.38
N GLU A 167 8.72 -9.43 11.78
CA GLU A 167 10.05 -9.64 11.24
C GLU A 167 9.98 -9.62 9.71
N GLY A 168 10.30 -8.49 9.12
CA GLY A 168 10.46 -8.30 7.70
C GLY A 168 11.94 -8.12 7.43
N ASP A 169 12.57 -9.17 6.93
CA ASP A 169 13.93 -9.21 6.44
C ASP A 169 14.36 -7.87 5.82
N HIS A 170 15.23 -7.18 6.56
CA HIS A 170 16.22 -6.27 5.99
C HIS A 170 17.42 -7.13 5.55
N ALA A 171 17.36 -7.66 4.35
CA ALA A 171 18.51 -8.21 3.66
C ALA A 171 18.45 -7.82 2.17
#